data_a675befd2d1d301aea72e8535825048f
#
_entry.id   a675befd2d1d301aea72e8535825048f
#
_cell.length_a   1.000
_cell.length_b   1.000
_cell.length_c   1.000
_cell.angle_alpha   90.00
_cell.angle_beta   90.00
_cell.angle_gamma   90.00
#
_symmetry.space_group_name_H-M   'P 1'
#
loop_
_entity.id
_entity.type
_entity.pdbx_description
1 polymer ?
#
loop_
_entity_poly.entity_id
_entity_poly.type
_entity_poly.pdbx_seq_one_letter_code
_entity_poly.pdbx_strand_id
1 'polypeptide(L)'
;MEYTLEKGSWENISDAVQVEEETLPNSCYLRDNSAYFLNDTVGDLTMVRAGDEPVGIGKLSVLPDGSGWLETLRVRPAWQGRGVGKAIYARWLEEAQSLECPAIRMFTGTGNVRSRGLAERFGLSLAGTYIGATANLLTQEYCVPQGFEPVRDFRFARVLLESGRWEMEDFVVMNNTFFRCGEDTWRYLWEQGMVFADEQYNFAVIGARMLRQRGLHVAMYGGDGVRCLKFAKAYTQQQGLPAVTVSYPPQNSRIRAELEREGFVHDASCRIVMERILERKG
;
A
#
# COMPACT_ATOMS: atom_id res chain seq x y z
N MET A 1 32.50 7.68 5.22
CA MET A 1 32.30 6.24 4.99
C MET A 1 31.62 6.14 3.64
N GLU A 2 32.20 5.45 2.72
CA GLU A 2 31.69 5.33 1.35
C GLU A 2 30.73 4.15 1.28
N TYR A 3 29.57 4.36 0.66
CA TYR A 3 28.56 3.33 0.41
C TYR A 3 28.49 3.07 -1.09
N THR A 4 28.34 1.81 -1.46
CA THR A 4 27.96 1.43 -2.81
C THR A 4 26.46 1.15 -2.86
N LEU A 5 25.79 1.68 -3.88
CA LEU A 5 24.38 1.41 -4.15
C LEU A 5 24.30 0.52 -5.39
N GLU A 6 23.65 -0.61 -5.26
CA GLU A 6 23.45 -1.55 -6.34
C GLU A 6 21.97 -1.90 -6.52
N LYS A 7 21.61 -2.33 -7.72
CA LYS A 7 20.26 -2.82 -8.00
C LYS A 7 20.08 -4.22 -7.43
N GLY A 8 18.94 -4.47 -6.80
CA GLY A 8 18.53 -5.80 -6.38
C GLY A 8 18.33 -6.73 -7.58
N SER A 9 18.78 -7.97 -7.46
CA SER A 9 18.71 -9.00 -8.46
C SER A 9 18.45 -10.37 -7.81
N TRP A 10 18.20 -11.39 -8.63
CA TRP A 10 18.08 -12.76 -8.12
C TRP A 10 19.38 -13.30 -7.51
N GLU A 11 20.53 -12.71 -7.84
CA GLU A 11 21.84 -13.10 -7.30
C GLU A 11 22.06 -12.56 -5.89
N ASN A 12 21.51 -11.38 -5.58
CA ASN A 12 21.74 -10.70 -4.29
C ASN A 12 20.49 -10.54 -3.42
N ILE A 13 19.33 -11.09 -3.82
CA ILE A 13 18.08 -10.97 -3.05
C ILE A 13 18.16 -11.60 -1.66
N SER A 14 18.97 -12.64 -1.47
CA SER A 14 19.19 -13.25 -0.17
C SER A 14 19.76 -12.27 0.86
N ASP A 15 20.64 -11.39 0.42
CA ASP A 15 21.24 -10.34 1.26
C ASP A 15 20.17 -9.30 1.66
N ALA A 16 19.30 -8.93 0.70
CA ALA A 16 18.19 -8.02 0.97
C ALA A 16 17.18 -8.61 1.98
N VAL A 17 16.86 -9.89 1.85
CA VAL A 17 16.00 -10.62 2.81
C VAL A 17 16.65 -10.64 4.19
N GLN A 18 17.96 -10.90 4.28
CA GLN A 18 18.70 -10.90 5.56
C GLN A 18 18.64 -9.52 6.21
N VAL A 19 18.83 -8.41 5.46
CA VAL A 19 18.72 -7.04 5.99
C VAL A 19 17.31 -6.79 6.54
N GLU A 20 16.25 -7.26 5.88
CA GLU A 20 14.89 -7.11 6.39
C GLU A 20 14.67 -7.90 7.68
N GLU A 21 15.08 -9.17 7.72
CA GLU A 21 14.91 -10.07 8.87
C GLU A 21 15.61 -9.53 10.13
N GLU A 22 16.80 -8.97 9.98
CA GLU A 22 17.51 -8.33 11.09
C GLU A 22 16.88 -7.01 11.55
N THR A 23 16.16 -6.32 10.65
CA THR A 23 15.55 -5.00 10.95
C THR A 23 14.13 -5.16 11.51
N LEU A 24 13.35 -6.09 10.99
CA LEU A 24 11.93 -6.31 11.32
C LEU A 24 11.59 -7.82 11.41
N PRO A 25 12.12 -8.55 12.38
CA PRO A 25 12.00 -10.02 12.44
C PRO A 25 10.55 -10.52 12.48
N ASN A 26 9.61 -9.72 13.01
CA ASN A 26 8.21 -10.11 13.16
C ASN A 26 7.30 -9.60 12.02
N SER A 27 7.84 -8.94 11.00
CA SER A 27 7.06 -8.30 9.95
C SER A 27 7.72 -8.41 8.57
N CYS A 28 8.55 -9.44 8.39
CA CYS A 28 9.21 -9.70 7.11
C CYS A 28 8.21 -10.06 6.02
N TYR A 29 8.43 -9.57 4.84
CA TYR A 29 7.61 -9.89 3.67
C TYR A 29 8.40 -9.95 2.36
N LEU A 30 9.67 -9.50 2.37
CA LEU A 30 10.49 -9.46 1.16
C LEU A 30 10.73 -10.86 0.59
N ARG A 31 10.92 -11.87 1.44
CA ARG A 31 11.05 -13.27 1.01
C ARG A 31 9.85 -13.71 0.17
N ASP A 32 8.63 -13.40 0.63
CA ASP A 32 7.38 -13.77 -0.06
C ASP A 32 7.11 -12.89 -1.29
N ASN A 33 7.74 -11.71 -1.37
CA ASN A 33 7.54 -10.71 -2.42
C ASN A 33 8.75 -10.54 -3.34
N SER A 34 9.79 -11.33 -3.23
CA SER A 34 11.00 -11.18 -4.04
C SER A 34 10.70 -11.13 -5.53
N ALA A 35 9.87 -12.05 -6.01
CA ALA A 35 9.46 -12.08 -7.41
C ALA A 35 8.68 -10.82 -7.82
N TYR A 36 7.76 -10.35 -6.98
CA TYR A 36 6.98 -9.15 -7.25
C TYR A 36 7.89 -7.90 -7.38
N PHE A 37 8.90 -7.77 -6.51
CA PHE A 37 9.80 -6.63 -6.55
C PHE A 37 10.86 -6.71 -7.66
N LEU A 38 11.37 -7.91 -7.94
CA LEU A 38 12.40 -8.09 -8.97
C LEU A 38 11.86 -8.13 -10.39
N ASN A 39 10.61 -8.55 -10.58
CA ASN A 39 9.94 -8.52 -11.88
C ASN A 39 9.36 -7.14 -12.22
N ASP A 40 9.39 -6.17 -11.30
CA ASP A 40 9.09 -4.78 -11.59
C ASP A 40 10.20 -4.19 -12.47
N THR A 41 9.88 -3.99 -13.76
CA THR A 41 10.84 -3.50 -14.76
C THR A 41 11.00 -1.98 -14.75
N VAL A 42 10.11 -1.26 -14.07
CA VAL A 42 10.09 0.21 -14.04
C VAL A 42 10.74 0.72 -12.76
N GLY A 43 10.40 0.14 -11.61
CA GLY A 43 10.94 0.53 -10.33
C GLY A 43 12.31 -0.09 -10.02
N ASP A 44 12.86 0.26 -8.88
CA ASP A 44 14.19 -0.18 -8.43
C ASP A 44 14.16 -0.72 -6.99
N LEU A 45 14.66 -1.95 -6.82
CA LEU A 45 15.05 -2.46 -5.51
C LEU A 45 16.51 -2.08 -5.29
N THR A 46 16.76 -1.09 -4.42
CA THR A 46 18.10 -0.62 -4.12
C THR A 46 18.69 -1.37 -2.93
N MET A 47 19.90 -1.88 -3.07
CA MET A 47 20.74 -2.35 -1.96
C MET A 47 21.87 -1.38 -1.68
N VAL A 48 22.22 -1.23 -0.41
CA VAL A 48 23.37 -0.44 0.05
C VAL A 48 24.37 -1.36 0.73
N ARG A 49 25.63 -1.27 0.29
CA ARG A 49 26.75 -1.98 0.90
C ARG A 49 27.77 -1.03 1.52
N ALA A 50 28.42 -1.53 2.57
CA ALA A 50 29.63 -0.94 3.15
C ALA A 50 30.76 -1.97 3.00
N GLY A 51 31.60 -1.80 1.99
CA GLY A 51 32.44 -2.90 1.50
C GLY A 51 31.54 -4.04 0.96
N ASP A 52 31.78 -5.26 1.44
CA ASP A 52 30.99 -6.43 1.05
C ASP A 52 29.72 -6.63 1.91
N GLU A 53 29.56 -5.88 3.00
CA GLU A 53 28.45 -6.03 3.92
C GLU A 53 27.18 -5.33 3.41
N PRO A 54 26.04 -6.04 3.20
CA PRO A 54 24.74 -5.42 2.89
C PRO A 54 24.20 -4.75 4.15
N VAL A 55 23.98 -3.44 4.12
CA VAL A 55 23.66 -2.63 5.31
C VAL A 55 22.28 -1.95 5.23
N GLY A 56 21.69 -1.89 4.04
CA GLY A 56 20.38 -1.29 3.85
C GLY A 56 19.73 -1.68 2.54
N ILE A 57 18.41 -1.58 2.51
CA ILE A 57 17.59 -1.82 1.32
C ILE A 57 16.46 -0.80 1.23
N GLY A 58 15.96 -0.62 0.02
CA GLY A 58 14.77 0.18 -0.23
C GLY A 58 14.19 -0.11 -1.61
N LYS A 59 12.86 -0.02 -1.76
CA LYS A 59 12.16 -0.22 -3.03
C LYS A 59 11.46 1.05 -3.45
N LEU A 60 11.68 1.46 -4.69
CA LEU A 60 10.84 2.40 -5.41
C LEU A 60 9.98 1.61 -6.38
N SER A 61 8.67 1.74 -6.29
CA SER A 61 7.69 1.21 -7.24
C SER A 61 6.97 2.37 -7.92
N VAL A 62 6.58 2.22 -9.19
CA VAL A 62 5.73 3.21 -9.86
C VAL A 62 4.28 2.76 -9.75
N LEU A 63 3.43 3.64 -9.22
CA LEU A 63 2.00 3.40 -9.05
C LEU A 63 1.22 3.72 -10.33
N PRO A 64 -0.04 3.27 -10.47
CA PRO A 64 -0.87 3.55 -11.64
C PRO A 64 -1.01 5.03 -12.01
N ASP A 65 -1.00 5.93 -11.03
CA ASP A 65 -1.01 7.38 -11.22
C ASP A 65 0.35 7.97 -11.59
N GLY A 66 1.33 7.14 -11.93
CA GLY A 66 2.69 7.51 -12.29
C GLY A 66 3.58 7.92 -11.10
N SER A 67 3.05 8.00 -9.89
CA SER A 67 3.86 8.42 -8.73
C SER A 67 4.82 7.32 -8.27
N GLY A 68 5.98 7.75 -7.76
CA GLY A 68 6.93 6.86 -7.08
C GLY A 68 6.47 6.51 -5.67
N TRP A 69 6.34 5.22 -5.38
CA TRP A 69 6.02 4.69 -4.06
C TRP A 69 7.29 4.17 -3.38
N LEU A 70 7.66 4.82 -2.26
CA LEU A 70 8.86 4.49 -1.50
C LEU A 70 8.51 3.49 -0.41
N GLU A 71 9.01 2.28 -0.53
CA GLU A 71 8.66 1.17 0.36
C GLU A 71 9.88 0.34 0.77
N THR A 72 9.73 -0.48 1.80
CA THR A 72 10.77 -1.44 2.25
C THR A 72 12.10 -0.78 2.66
N LEU A 73 12.07 0.48 3.14
CA LEU A 73 13.27 1.08 3.69
C LEU A 73 13.69 0.34 4.96
N ARG A 74 14.81 -0.36 4.88
CA ARG A 74 15.41 -1.09 6.01
C ARG A 74 16.87 -0.74 6.11
N VAL A 75 17.35 -0.51 7.32
CA VAL A 75 18.76 -0.28 7.63
C VAL A 75 19.12 -1.11 8.84
N ARG A 76 20.12 -1.98 8.71
CA ARG A 76 20.60 -2.79 9.82
C ARG A 76 20.82 -1.96 11.09
N PRO A 77 20.46 -2.44 12.29
CA PRO A 77 20.54 -1.66 13.53
C PRO A 77 21.93 -1.03 13.76
N ALA A 78 23.00 -1.77 13.51
CA ALA A 78 24.38 -1.29 13.66
C ALA A 78 24.75 -0.14 12.69
N TRP A 79 23.99 0.04 11.60
CA TRP A 79 24.25 1.02 10.56
C TRP A 79 23.26 2.19 10.56
N GLN A 80 22.32 2.19 11.49
CA GLN A 80 21.38 3.31 11.67
C GLN A 80 22.11 4.56 12.16
N GLY A 81 21.63 5.74 11.72
CA GLY A 81 22.27 7.03 12.08
C GLY A 81 23.53 7.36 11.27
N ARG A 82 24.04 6.45 10.45
CA ARG A 82 25.29 6.64 9.67
C ARG A 82 25.05 7.11 8.22
N GLY A 83 23.83 7.47 7.83
CA GLY A 83 23.54 8.04 6.52
C GLY A 83 22.98 7.06 5.47
N VAL A 84 22.92 5.75 5.76
CA VAL A 84 22.42 4.73 4.81
C VAL A 84 21.01 5.07 4.28
N GLY A 85 20.05 5.39 5.16
CA GLY A 85 18.72 5.79 4.74
C GLY A 85 18.68 7.07 3.89
N LYS A 86 19.61 8.00 4.11
CA LYS A 86 19.76 9.19 3.26
C LYS A 86 20.25 8.83 1.86
N ALA A 87 21.19 7.91 1.75
CA ALA A 87 21.71 7.44 0.48
C ALA A 87 20.60 6.78 -0.36
N ILE A 88 19.73 5.94 0.28
CA ILE A 88 18.58 5.33 -0.37
C ILE A 88 17.59 6.40 -0.85
N TYR A 89 17.22 7.38 -0.01
CA TYR A 89 16.33 8.46 -0.41
C TYR A 89 16.88 9.33 -1.55
N ALA A 90 18.17 9.61 -1.56
CA ALA A 90 18.82 10.34 -2.65
C ALA A 90 18.67 9.56 -3.97
N ARG A 91 18.98 8.25 -3.95
CA ARG A 91 18.81 7.36 -5.11
C ARG A 91 17.35 7.33 -5.59
N TRP A 92 16.38 7.21 -4.69
CA TRP A 92 14.96 7.21 -5.04
C TRP A 92 14.50 8.50 -5.71
N LEU A 93 15.01 9.67 -5.26
CA LEU A 93 14.69 10.96 -5.89
C LEU A 93 15.27 11.06 -7.29
N GLU A 94 16.52 10.63 -7.49
CA GLU A 94 17.16 10.60 -8.80
C GLU A 94 16.37 9.69 -9.76
N GLU A 95 15.99 8.51 -9.30
CA GLU A 95 15.24 7.54 -10.08
C GLU A 95 13.83 8.05 -10.42
N ALA A 96 13.10 8.58 -9.42
CA ALA A 96 11.76 9.14 -9.64
C ALA A 96 11.77 10.34 -10.61
N GLN A 97 12.84 11.16 -10.58
CA GLN A 97 13.02 12.24 -11.55
C GLN A 97 13.34 11.72 -12.95
N SER A 98 14.15 10.67 -13.04
CA SER A 98 14.48 10.01 -14.34
C SER A 98 13.24 9.36 -14.97
N LEU A 99 12.35 8.83 -14.14
CA LEU A 99 11.07 8.22 -14.53
C LEU A 99 9.94 9.25 -14.73
N GLU A 100 10.25 10.55 -14.57
CA GLU A 100 9.28 11.64 -14.68
C GLU A 100 8.05 11.47 -13.77
N CYS A 101 8.23 10.85 -12.60
CA CYS A 101 7.16 10.69 -11.63
C CYS A 101 6.60 12.06 -11.22
N PRO A 102 5.26 12.27 -11.21
CA PRO A 102 4.67 13.54 -10.80
C PRO A 102 4.78 13.79 -9.29
N ALA A 103 4.96 12.73 -8.50
CA ALA A 103 5.10 12.80 -7.05
C ALA A 103 5.88 11.59 -6.55
N ILE A 104 6.41 11.71 -5.34
CA ILE A 104 6.85 10.55 -4.55
C ILE A 104 6.04 10.48 -3.26
N ARG A 105 5.73 9.26 -2.82
CA ARG A 105 4.96 8.99 -1.60
C ARG A 105 5.57 7.85 -0.79
N MET A 106 5.33 7.91 0.50
CA MET A 106 5.61 6.81 1.42
C MET A 106 4.59 6.79 2.54
N PHE A 107 4.50 5.68 3.27
CA PHE A 107 3.74 5.65 4.50
C PHE A 107 4.60 5.28 5.71
N THR A 108 4.12 5.68 6.90
CA THR A 108 4.67 5.21 8.16
C THR A 108 3.61 5.30 9.28
N GLY A 109 3.85 4.64 10.40
CA GLY A 109 3.01 4.83 11.60
C GLY A 109 3.22 6.22 12.21
N THR A 110 2.16 6.79 12.79
CA THR A 110 2.23 8.13 13.43
C THR A 110 3.31 8.24 14.48
N GLY A 111 3.62 7.16 15.20
CA GLY A 111 4.68 7.11 16.21
C GLY A 111 6.11 6.92 15.66
N ASN A 112 6.28 6.68 14.36
CA ASN A 112 7.61 6.46 13.77
C ASN A 112 8.30 7.79 13.41
N VAL A 113 8.73 8.52 14.43
CA VAL A 113 9.38 9.84 14.30
C VAL A 113 10.62 9.79 13.39
N ARG A 114 11.37 8.68 13.43
CA ARG A 114 12.60 8.51 12.62
C ARG A 114 12.27 8.47 11.12
N SER A 115 11.32 7.64 10.72
CA SER A 115 10.92 7.51 9.31
C SER A 115 10.29 8.80 8.81
N ARG A 116 9.39 9.40 9.62
CA ARG A 116 8.77 10.68 9.32
C ARG A 116 9.83 11.79 9.15
N GLY A 117 10.73 11.96 10.11
CA GLY A 117 11.76 13.00 10.05
C GLY A 117 12.76 12.80 8.90
N LEU A 118 12.99 11.55 8.45
CA LEU A 118 13.77 11.30 7.24
C LEU A 118 13.01 11.75 5.99
N ALA A 119 11.73 11.41 5.86
CA ALA A 119 10.90 11.84 4.75
C ALA A 119 10.80 13.39 4.65
N GLU A 120 10.58 14.06 5.78
CA GLU A 120 10.54 15.53 5.86
C GLU A 120 11.84 16.19 5.37
N ARG A 121 12.99 15.61 5.67
CA ARG A 121 14.30 16.10 5.17
C ARG A 121 14.45 16.03 3.66
N PHE A 122 13.71 15.15 3.02
CA PHE A 122 13.64 15.02 1.56
C PHE A 122 12.44 15.73 0.95
N GLY A 123 11.80 16.60 1.73
CA GLY A 123 10.73 17.50 1.27
C GLY A 123 9.36 16.85 1.16
N LEU A 124 9.15 15.65 1.74
CA LEU A 124 7.82 15.08 1.84
C LEU A 124 7.08 15.76 3.02
N SER A 125 5.81 16.06 2.82
CA SER A 125 4.89 16.59 3.82
C SER A 125 3.74 15.64 4.07
N LEU A 126 3.02 15.82 5.18
CA LEU A 126 1.84 15.03 5.51
C LEU A 126 0.76 15.27 4.45
N ALA A 127 0.31 14.20 3.80
CA ALA A 127 -0.75 14.23 2.79
C ALA A 127 -2.06 13.58 3.27
N GLY A 128 -2.02 12.72 4.30
CA GLY A 128 -3.23 12.12 4.87
C GLY A 128 -2.94 11.25 6.08
N THR A 129 -3.99 10.97 6.85
CA THR A 129 -3.95 10.09 8.02
C THR A 129 -5.05 9.05 7.90
N TYR A 130 -4.70 7.77 8.17
CA TYR A 130 -5.61 6.64 8.01
C TYR A 130 -5.48 5.68 9.19
N ILE A 131 -6.58 5.02 9.54
CA ILE A 131 -6.60 3.94 10.51
C ILE A 131 -6.99 2.64 9.81
N GLY A 132 -6.34 1.54 10.17
CA GLY A 132 -6.71 0.22 9.67
C GLY A 132 -7.74 -0.47 10.56
N ALA A 133 -8.51 -1.38 9.97
CA ALA A 133 -9.35 -2.32 10.68
C ALA A 133 -9.32 -3.67 9.97
N THR A 134 -9.35 -4.77 10.73
CA THR A 134 -9.22 -6.13 10.18
C THR A 134 -10.29 -7.04 10.73
N ALA A 135 -10.92 -7.83 9.87
CA ALA A 135 -11.76 -8.96 10.25
C ALA A 135 -11.02 -10.28 9.97
N ASN A 136 -10.92 -11.14 10.98
CA ASN A 136 -10.42 -12.50 10.84
C ASN A 136 -11.55 -13.40 10.36
N LEU A 137 -11.32 -14.16 9.28
CA LEU A 137 -12.34 -14.97 8.61
C LEU A 137 -12.26 -16.47 8.96
N LEU A 138 -11.34 -16.85 9.82
CA LEU A 138 -11.12 -18.26 10.20
C LEU A 138 -12.08 -18.75 11.29
N THR A 139 -12.85 -17.86 11.92
CA THR A 139 -13.62 -18.16 13.13
C THR A 139 -15.08 -18.51 12.88
N GLN A 140 -15.62 -18.20 11.72
CA GLN A 140 -17.02 -18.47 11.34
C GLN A 140 -17.20 -18.48 9.83
N GLU A 141 -18.32 -19.02 9.37
CA GLU A 141 -18.71 -18.97 7.95
C GLU A 141 -19.51 -17.70 7.65
N TYR A 142 -19.29 -17.16 6.46
CA TYR A 142 -19.97 -15.96 5.97
C TYR A 142 -20.79 -16.28 4.73
N CYS A 143 -22.08 -15.92 4.76
CA CYS A 143 -22.94 -16.01 3.58
C CYS A 143 -22.71 -14.82 2.66
N VAL A 144 -22.53 -15.06 1.38
CA VAL A 144 -22.40 -14.02 0.35
C VAL A 144 -23.74 -13.32 0.14
N PRO A 145 -23.84 -12.01 0.32
CA PRO A 145 -25.00 -11.26 -0.14
C PRO A 145 -25.17 -11.42 -1.66
N GLN A 146 -26.39 -11.71 -2.09
CA GLN A 146 -26.69 -11.90 -3.51
C GLN A 146 -26.55 -10.59 -4.30
N GLY A 147 -26.22 -10.72 -5.59
CA GLY A 147 -26.29 -9.64 -6.56
C GLY A 147 -24.99 -8.87 -6.79
N PHE A 148 -23.94 -9.10 -6.00
CA PHE A 148 -22.64 -8.48 -6.31
C PHE A 148 -21.95 -9.23 -7.46
N GLU A 149 -21.68 -8.50 -8.54
CA GLU A 149 -20.96 -8.99 -9.71
C GLU A 149 -19.77 -8.08 -10.05
N PRO A 150 -18.72 -8.61 -10.70
CA PRO A 150 -17.63 -7.79 -11.22
C PRO A 150 -18.15 -6.77 -12.23
N VAL A 151 -17.80 -5.50 -12.03
CA VAL A 151 -18.18 -4.42 -12.95
C VAL A 151 -17.36 -4.51 -14.24
N ARG A 152 -18.03 -4.77 -15.37
CA ARG A 152 -17.38 -4.99 -16.68
C ARG A 152 -17.23 -3.73 -17.52
N ASP A 153 -18.04 -2.71 -17.28
CA ASP A 153 -17.99 -1.43 -18.00
C ASP A 153 -17.19 -0.42 -17.17
N PHE A 154 -16.10 0.10 -17.73
CA PHE A 154 -15.26 1.08 -17.05
C PHE A 154 -15.97 2.40 -16.77
N ARG A 155 -16.87 2.84 -17.66
CA ARG A 155 -17.63 4.09 -17.46
C ARG A 155 -18.50 3.98 -16.22
N PHE A 156 -19.13 2.84 -16.03
CA PHE A 156 -19.94 2.54 -14.87
C PHE A 156 -19.05 2.44 -13.60
N ALA A 157 -17.95 1.68 -13.68
CA ALA A 157 -16.99 1.60 -12.57
C ALA A 157 -16.51 2.99 -12.13
N ARG A 158 -16.15 3.85 -13.09
CA ARG A 158 -15.71 5.23 -12.81
C ARG A 158 -16.76 6.04 -12.05
N VAL A 159 -18.02 5.96 -12.42
CA VAL A 159 -19.11 6.68 -11.72
C VAL A 159 -19.21 6.22 -10.27
N LEU A 160 -19.16 4.92 -10.02
CA LEU A 160 -19.19 4.36 -8.66
C LEU A 160 -17.98 4.83 -7.84
N LEU A 161 -16.77 4.72 -8.39
CA LEU A 161 -15.53 5.08 -7.71
C LEU A 161 -15.44 6.58 -7.39
N GLU A 162 -15.86 7.43 -8.33
CA GLU A 162 -15.96 8.88 -8.07
C GLU A 162 -16.98 9.22 -6.97
N SER A 163 -18.10 8.48 -6.90
CA SER A 163 -19.10 8.70 -5.85
C SER A 163 -18.59 8.38 -4.44
N GLY A 164 -17.69 7.39 -4.31
CA GLY A 164 -17.09 7.00 -3.04
C GLY A 164 -15.83 7.79 -2.64
N ARG A 165 -15.30 8.60 -3.55
CA ARG A 165 -14.02 9.32 -3.36
C ARG A 165 -14.00 10.15 -2.06
N TRP A 166 -15.08 10.87 -1.78
CA TRP A 166 -15.17 11.78 -0.63
C TRP A 166 -15.04 11.07 0.73
N GLU A 167 -15.41 9.80 0.78
CA GLU A 167 -15.29 8.98 2.00
C GLU A 167 -13.84 8.57 2.29
N MET A 168 -13.03 8.52 1.25
CA MET A 168 -11.63 8.09 1.31
C MET A 168 -10.66 9.28 1.28
N GLU A 169 -11.16 10.51 1.20
CA GLU A 169 -10.37 11.70 0.95
C GLU A 169 -9.57 11.55 -0.36
N ASP A 170 -8.24 11.68 -0.32
CA ASP A 170 -7.42 11.66 -1.53
C ASP A 170 -6.83 10.29 -1.88
N PHE A 171 -6.95 9.27 -1.01
CA PHE A 171 -6.28 8.00 -1.23
C PHE A 171 -7.16 6.79 -0.94
N VAL A 172 -7.10 5.80 -1.82
CA VAL A 172 -7.51 4.43 -1.54
C VAL A 172 -6.30 3.60 -1.15
N VAL A 173 -6.47 2.63 -0.24
CA VAL A 173 -5.35 1.94 0.39
C VAL A 173 -5.46 0.43 0.21
N MET A 174 -4.41 -0.20 -0.33
CA MET A 174 -4.24 -1.66 -0.35
C MET A 174 -2.82 -2.03 0.07
N ASN A 175 -2.68 -3.01 0.95
CA ASN A 175 -1.37 -3.45 1.46
C ASN A 175 -0.49 -2.27 1.94
N ASN A 176 -1.10 -1.30 2.64
CA ASN A 176 -0.44 -0.06 3.06
C ASN A 176 0.15 0.77 1.90
N THR A 177 -0.27 0.54 0.66
CA THR A 177 0.05 1.39 -0.48
C THR A 177 -1.08 2.37 -0.70
N PHE A 178 -0.75 3.63 -0.85
CA PHE A 178 -1.69 4.75 -0.97
C PHE A 178 -1.75 5.19 -2.42
N PHE A 179 -2.82 4.81 -3.10
CA PHE A 179 -3.11 5.19 -4.48
C PHE A 179 -3.92 6.49 -4.47
N ARG A 180 -3.45 7.51 -5.17
CA ARG A 180 -4.24 8.75 -5.28
C ARG A 180 -5.52 8.50 -6.05
N CYS A 181 -6.64 9.00 -5.52
CA CYS A 181 -7.94 8.93 -6.19
C CYS A 181 -7.91 9.70 -7.52
N GLY A 182 -8.27 9.03 -8.61
CA GLY A 182 -8.26 9.60 -9.96
C GLY A 182 -8.41 8.56 -11.04
N GLU A 183 -8.53 9.02 -12.29
CA GLU A 183 -8.84 8.21 -13.49
C GLU A 183 -7.88 7.00 -13.63
N ASP A 184 -6.56 7.21 -13.46
CA ASP A 184 -5.57 6.14 -13.66
C ASP A 184 -5.68 5.06 -12.56
N THR A 185 -5.92 5.47 -11.31
CA THR A 185 -6.19 4.54 -10.20
C THR A 185 -7.51 3.81 -10.44
N TRP A 186 -8.57 4.49 -10.90
CA TRP A 186 -9.87 3.87 -11.19
C TRP A 186 -9.75 2.82 -12.30
N ARG A 187 -9.00 3.14 -13.35
CA ARG A 187 -8.73 2.23 -14.46
C ARG A 187 -7.98 1.00 -13.99
N TYR A 188 -6.91 1.20 -13.21
CA TYR A 188 -6.14 0.10 -12.63
C TYR A 188 -7.03 -0.84 -11.79
N LEU A 189 -7.82 -0.30 -10.85
CA LEU A 189 -8.69 -1.11 -9.99
C LEU A 189 -9.71 -1.91 -10.80
N TRP A 190 -10.26 -1.32 -11.84
CA TRP A 190 -11.20 -1.98 -12.74
C TRP A 190 -10.53 -3.05 -13.62
N GLU A 191 -9.38 -2.76 -14.23
CA GLU A 191 -8.62 -3.71 -15.05
C GLU A 191 -8.15 -4.93 -14.24
N GLN A 192 -7.86 -4.73 -12.96
CA GLN A 192 -7.53 -5.83 -12.04
C GLN A 192 -8.77 -6.63 -11.59
N GLY A 193 -9.98 -6.29 -12.05
CA GLY A 193 -11.22 -6.97 -11.67
C GLY A 193 -11.59 -6.80 -10.20
N MET A 194 -11.18 -5.71 -9.58
CA MET A 194 -11.36 -5.46 -8.15
C MET A 194 -12.67 -4.74 -7.83
N VAL A 195 -13.40 -4.23 -8.81
CA VAL A 195 -14.63 -3.46 -8.62
C VAL A 195 -15.84 -4.37 -8.75
N PHE A 196 -16.64 -4.45 -7.71
CA PHE A 196 -17.89 -5.24 -7.64
C PHE A 196 -19.05 -4.32 -7.33
N ALA A 197 -20.23 -4.58 -7.91
CA ALA A 197 -21.46 -3.85 -7.61
C ALA A 197 -22.68 -4.75 -7.70
N ASP A 198 -23.76 -4.36 -6.99
CA ASP A 198 -25.09 -4.97 -7.14
C ASP A 198 -26.04 -4.06 -7.95
N GLU A 199 -27.26 -4.55 -8.21
CA GLU A 199 -28.29 -3.83 -8.97
C GLU A 199 -28.80 -2.56 -8.26
N GLN A 200 -28.51 -2.38 -6.97
CA GLN A 200 -28.88 -1.20 -6.17
C GLN A 200 -27.74 -0.19 -6.08
N TYR A 201 -26.69 -0.37 -6.88
CA TYR A 201 -25.48 0.47 -6.91
C TYR A 201 -24.66 0.44 -5.60
N ASN A 202 -24.88 -0.56 -4.73
CA ASN A 202 -23.89 -0.82 -3.69
C ASN A 202 -22.63 -1.36 -4.36
N PHE A 203 -21.48 -0.84 -3.98
CA PHE A 203 -20.22 -1.28 -4.58
C PHE A 203 -19.12 -1.47 -3.55
N ALA A 204 -18.18 -2.35 -3.88
CA ALA A 204 -16.97 -2.57 -3.10
C ALA A 204 -15.77 -2.79 -4.03
N VAL A 205 -14.64 -2.20 -3.67
CA VAL A 205 -13.34 -2.42 -4.32
C VAL A 205 -12.55 -3.37 -3.45
N ILE A 206 -12.37 -4.62 -3.92
CA ILE A 206 -11.77 -5.68 -3.11
C ILE A 206 -10.60 -6.31 -3.87
N GLY A 207 -9.43 -6.28 -3.28
CA GLY A 207 -8.23 -6.84 -3.90
C GLY A 207 -7.01 -6.81 -3.01
N ALA A 208 -5.87 -7.11 -3.61
CA ALA A 208 -4.57 -6.98 -2.98
C ALA A 208 -3.55 -6.57 -4.04
N ARG A 209 -2.70 -5.61 -3.73
CA ARG A 209 -1.56 -5.24 -4.57
C ARG A 209 -0.50 -6.36 -4.56
N MET A 210 -0.26 -6.92 -3.39
CA MET A 210 0.72 -7.97 -3.14
C MET A 210 0.28 -8.82 -1.94
N LEU A 211 0.99 -9.94 -1.64
CA LEU A 211 0.72 -10.79 -0.45
C LEU A 211 -0.74 -11.24 -0.33
N ARG A 212 -1.37 -11.55 -1.46
CA ARG A 212 -2.77 -11.98 -1.50
C ARG A 212 -3.07 -13.11 -0.52
N GLN A 213 -2.12 -14.01 -0.30
CA GLN A 213 -2.25 -15.13 0.64
C GLN A 213 -2.48 -14.70 2.10
N ARG A 214 -2.17 -13.43 2.45
CA ARG A 214 -2.41 -12.88 3.80
C ARG A 214 -3.81 -12.30 3.97
N GLY A 215 -4.57 -12.12 2.86
CA GLY A 215 -5.92 -11.59 2.86
C GLY A 215 -6.16 -10.56 1.76
N LEU A 216 -7.40 -10.07 1.69
CA LEU A 216 -7.79 -9.00 0.77
C LEU A 216 -8.01 -7.68 1.52
N HIS A 217 -8.00 -6.61 0.74
CA HIS A 217 -8.28 -5.26 1.21
C HIS A 217 -9.55 -4.74 0.55
N VAL A 218 -10.43 -4.14 1.35
CA VAL A 218 -11.49 -3.27 0.83
C VAL A 218 -10.89 -1.87 0.73
N ALA A 219 -10.54 -1.47 -0.48
CA ALA A 219 -9.92 -0.17 -0.72
C ALA A 219 -10.92 0.97 -0.65
N MET A 220 -12.19 0.68 -1.01
CA MET A 220 -13.30 1.61 -1.02
C MET A 220 -14.62 0.84 -1.08
N TYR A 221 -15.69 1.43 -0.59
CA TYR A 221 -17.06 0.96 -0.81
C TYR A 221 -18.06 2.11 -0.73
N GLY A 222 -19.27 1.90 -1.26
CA GLY A 222 -20.35 2.88 -1.21
C GLY A 222 -21.74 2.24 -1.28
N GLY A 223 -22.76 3.03 -0.96
CA GLY A 223 -24.12 2.55 -0.77
C GLY A 223 -24.35 2.00 0.65
N ASP A 224 -25.00 0.84 0.78
CA ASP A 224 -25.14 0.11 2.04
C ASP A 224 -23.80 -0.52 2.44
N GLY A 225 -23.04 0.17 3.28
CA GLY A 225 -21.71 -0.24 3.71
C GLY A 225 -21.71 -1.58 4.46
N VAL A 226 -22.74 -1.87 5.26
CA VAL A 226 -22.89 -3.15 5.96
C VAL A 226 -23.00 -4.29 4.96
N ARG A 227 -23.81 -4.12 3.90
CA ARG A 227 -23.98 -5.07 2.83
C ARG A 227 -22.68 -5.28 2.05
N CYS A 228 -21.96 -4.21 1.73
CA CYS A 228 -20.65 -4.26 1.08
C CYS A 228 -19.60 -5.00 1.90
N LEU A 229 -19.53 -4.74 3.22
CA LEU A 229 -18.59 -5.40 4.12
C LEU A 229 -18.91 -6.89 4.33
N LYS A 230 -20.19 -7.27 4.38
CA LYS A 230 -20.61 -8.68 4.39
C LYS A 230 -20.17 -9.39 3.10
N PHE A 231 -20.37 -8.74 1.94
CA PHE A 231 -19.89 -9.27 0.66
C PHE A 231 -18.37 -9.44 0.69
N ALA A 232 -17.63 -8.44 1.13
CA ALA A 232 -16.17 -8.48 1.17
C ALA A 232 -15.64 -9.63 2.04
N LYS A 233 -16.23 -9.86 3.23
CA LYS A 233 -15.86 -10.98 4.10
C LYS A 233 -16.13 -12.32 3.44
N ALA A 234 -17.33 -12.52 2.94
CA ALA A 234 -17.73 -13.78 2.32
C ALA A 234 -16.93 -14.06 1.05
N TYR A 235 -16.74 -13.07 0.16
CA TYR A 235 -15.93 -13.18 -1.04
C TYR A 235 -14.48 -13.57 -0.71
N THR A 236 -13.87 -12.91 0.30
CA THR A 236 -12.50 -13.20 0.74
C THR A 236 -12.38 -14.62 1.28
N GLN A 237 -13.34 -15.06 2.09
CA GLN A 237 -13.38 -16.41 2.64
C GLN A 237 -13.55 -17.47 1.55
N GLN A 238 -14.39 -17.23 0.54
CA GLN A 238 -14.55 -18.14 -0.62
C GLN A 238 -13.25 -18.30 -1.42
N GLN A 239 -12.36 -17.31 -1.38
CA GLN A 239 -11.02 -17.42 -1.97
C GLN A 239 -10.03 -18.22 -1.07
N GLY A 240 -10.50 -18.76 0.05
CA GLY A 240 -9.65 -19.47 1.02
C GLY A 240 -8.70 -18.58 1.82
N LEU A 241 -8.99 -17.27 1.91
CA LEU A 241 -8.11 -16.29 2.52
C LEU A 241 -8.51 -15.97 3.97
N PRO A 242 -7.54 -15.75 4.87
CA PRO A 242 -7.79 -15.70 6.31
C PRO A 242 -8.35 -14.38 6.83
N ALA A 243 -8.20 -13.28 6.09
CA ALA A 243 -8.54 -11.96 6.60
C ALA A 243 -8.97 -10.99 5.51
N VAL A 244 -9.79 -10.02 5.89
CA VAL A 244 -10.08 -8.83 5.10
C VAL A 244 -9.77 -7.59 5.92
N THR A 245 -9.13 -6.60 5.29
CA THR A 245 -8.73 -5.33 5.93
C THR A 245 -9.34 -4.14 5.22
N VAL A 246 -9.54 -3.06 5.97
CA VAL A 246 -9.96 -1.74 5.47
C VAL A 246 -9.01 -0.71 6.04
N SER A 247 -8.65 0.31 5.27
CA SER A 247 -7.98 1.50 5.78
C SER A 247 -8.77 2.73 5.37
N TYR A 248 -9.06 3.62 6.31
CA TYR A 248 -9.95 4.76 6.09
C TYR A 248 -9.51 5.98 6.92
N PRO A 249 -9.95 7.21 6.57
CA PRO A 249 -9.70 8.41 7.35
C PRO A 249 -10.32 8.31 8.75
N PRO A 250 -9.58 8.51 9.85
CA PRO A 250 -10.05 8.22 11.23
C PRO A 250 -11.23 9.10 11.68
N GLN A 251 -11.47 10.24 11.03
CA GLN A 251 -12.62 11.12 11.28
C GLN A 251 -13.92 10.63 10.62
N ASN A 252 -13.86 9.64 9.72
CA ASN A 252 -15.05 9.08 9.09
C ASN A 252 -15.80 8.16 10.07
N SER A 253 -16.72 8.76 10.84
CA SER A 253 -17.51 8.06 11.85
C SER A 253 -18.49 7.03 11.25
N ARG A 254 -18.98 7.26 10.01
CA ARG A 254 -19.86 6.31 9.33
C ARG A 254 -19.12 5.00 9.04
N ILE A 255 -17.97 5.08 8.38
CA ILE A 255 -17.15 3.89 8.09
C ILE A 255 -16.76 3.18 9.38
N ARG A 256 -16.38 3.92 10.44
CA ARG A 256 -16.06 3.35 11.73
C ARG A 256 -17.22 2.52 12.29
N ALA A 257 -18.42 3.08 12.34
CA ALA A 257 -19.59 2.41 12.91
C ALA A 257 -20.00 1.15 12.10
N GLU A 258 -19.90 1.21 10.75
CA GLU A 258 -20.16 0.08 9.88
C GLU A 258 -19.14 -1.05 10.10
N LEU A 259 -17.87 -0.74 10.25
CA LEU A 259 -16.81 -1.71 10.53
C LEU A 259 -16.97 -2.37 11.90
N GLU A 260 -17.28 -1.58 12.95
CA GLU A 260 -17.54 -2.09 14.30
C GLU A 260 -18.74 -3.03 14.31
N ARG A 261 -19.82 -2.66 13.62
CA ARG A 261 -21.03 -3.51 13.47
C ARG A 261 -20.71 -4.84 12.78
N GLU A 262 -19.79 -4.83 11.83
CA GLU A 262 -19.37 -6.02 11.07
C GLU A 262 -18.20 -6.78 11.72
N GLY A 263 -17.83 -6.44 12.96
CA GLY A 263 -16.86 -7.17 13.75
C GLY A 263 -15.39 -6.95 13.34
N PHE A 264 -15.08 -5.84 12.68
CA PHE A 264 -13.69 -5.47 12.42
C PHE A 264 -13.03 -4.92 13.68
N VAL A 265 -11.78 -5.31 13.89
CA VAL A 265 -10.94 -4.82 15.00
C VAL A 265 -10.03 -3.74 14.46
N HIS A 266 -10.08 -2.56 15.06
CA HIS A 266 -9.25 -1.42 14.67
C HIS A 266 -7.82 -1.55 15.14
N ASP A 267 -6.89 -1.04 14.34
CA ASP A 267 -5.49 -0.92 14.72
C ASP A 267 -5.34 0.04 15.92
N ALA A 268 -4.32 -0.20 16.75
CA ALA A 268 -4.02 0.63 17.90
C ALA A 268 -3.48 2.03 17.54
N SER A 269 -3.00 2.22 16.30
CA SER A 269 -2.41 3.48 15.84
C SER A 269 -2.71 3.75 14.37
N CYS A 270 -2.72 5.04 14.04
CA CYS A 270 -2.88 5.49 12.67
C CYS A 270 -1.59 5.36 11.86
N ARG A 271 -1.76 5.35 10.54
CA ARG A 271 -0.72 5.50 9.53
C ARG A 271 -0.84 6.87 8.89
N ILE A 272 0.28 7.45 8.53
CA ILE A 272 0.34 8.68 7.75
C ILE A 272 0.92 8.37 6.38
N VAL A 273 0.35 8.98 5.35
CA VAL A 273 0.97 9.07 4.04
C VAL A 273 1.68 10.41 3.93
N MET A 274 2.92 10.37 3.48
CA MET A 274 3.75 11.55 3.22
C MET A 274 3.97 11.67 1.72
N GLU A 275 3.89 12.88 1.18
CA GLU A 275 4.00 13.14 -0.25
C GLU A 275 4.91 14.33 -0.54
N ARG A 276 5.61 14.27 -1.66
CA ARG A 276 6.27 15.41 -2.31
C ARG A 276 5.90 15.42 -3.77
N ILE A 277 5.32 16.52 -4.23
CA ILE A 277 5.10 16.77 -5.66
C ILE A 277 6.46 17.08 -6.30
N LEU A 278 6.74 16.47 -7.44
CA LEU A 278 7.95 16.70 -8.20
C LEU A 278 7.64 17.65 -9.36
N GLU A 279 8.49 18.64 -9.56
CA GLU A 279 8.40 19.53 -10.73
C GLU A 279 8.85 18.75 -11.97
N ARG A 280 8.03 18.81 -13.02
CA ARG A 280 8.46 18.29 -14.33
C ARG A 280 9.60 19.17 -14.82
N LYS A 281 10.72 18.58 -15.19
CA LYS A 281 11.77 19.30 -15.92
C LYS A 281 11.16 19.68 -17.28
N GLY A 282 10.94 20.98 -17.49
CA GLY A 282 10.46 21.52 -18.74
C GLY A 282 11.45 21.34 -19.90
#